data_8d52ac3b106197ce5cad071ac18d9109
#
_entry.id   8d52ac3b106197ce5cad071ac18d9109
#
_cell.length_a   1.000
_cell.length_b   1.000
_cell.length_c   1.000
_cell.angle_alpha   90.00
_cell.angle_beta   90.00
_cell.angle_gamma   90.00
#
_symmetry.space_group_name_H-M   'P 1'
#
loop_
_entity.id
_entity.type
_entity.pdbx_description
1 polymer ?
#
loop_
_entity_poly.entity_id
_entity_poly.type
_entity_poly.pdbx_seq_one_letter_code
_entity_poly.pdbx_strand_id
1 'polypeptide(L)'
;KVIGKPRAFIETAVPDVLRLVGLEHKSDSLPAALSGGEQQRVAIARAVVNRPEILLADEPTGNLDPASSTEIMNLLERINLAGTTIVMATHDRNIVDRMQKRVVEISNGEIVRDAETASYKELPSEPMLIIPEPKDFEEKP
;
A
#
# COMPACT_ATOMS: atom_id res chain seq x y z
N LYS A 1 -12.96 10.95 -13.62
CA LYS A 1 -14.33 10.67 -14.05
C LYS A 1 -14.77 9.41 -13.33
N VAL A 2 -15.71 9.50 -12.39
CA VAL A 2 -16.30 8.32 -11.70
C VAL A 2 -17.29 7.71 -12.69
N ILE A 3 -16.86 6.65 -13.37
CA ILE A 3 -17.63 6.05 -14.47
C ILE A 3 -18.90 5.38 -13.93
N GLY A 4 -20.05 5.72 -14.51
CA GLY A 4 -21.33 5.06 -14.23
C GLY A 4 -22.03 5.46 -12.92
N LYS A 5 -21.54 6.47 -12.18
CA LYS A 5 -22.21 6.95 -10.97
C LYS A 5 -23.14 8.13 -11.27
N PRO A 6 -24.29 8.23 -10.58
CA PRO A 6 -25.18 9.38 -10.70
C PRO A 6 -24.49 10.69 -10.36
N ARG A 7 -24.91 11.81 -10.99
CA ARG A 7 -24.32 13.13 -10.75
C ARG A 7 -24.40 13.53 -9.27
N ALA A 8 -25.52 13.25 -8.60
CA ALA A 8 -25.70 13.52 -7.17
C ALA A 8 -24.64 12.81 -6.30
N PHE A 9 -24.24 11.57 -6.65
CA PHE A 9 -23.13 10.88 -5.97
C PHE A 9 -21.79 11.59 -6.16
N ILE A 10 -21.52 12.06 -7.39
CA ILE A 10 -20.25 12.75 -7.70
C ILE A 10 -20.17 14.06 -6.93
N GLU A 11 -21.27 14.82 -6.87
CA GLU A 11 -21.34 16.12 -6.19
C GLU A 11 -21.10 16.04 -4.66
N THR A 12 -21.37 14.88 -4.05
CA THR A 12 -21.08 14.65 -2.63
C THR A 12 -19.75 13.93 -2.39
N ALA A 13 -19.48 12.86 -3.13
CA ALA A 13 -18.33 11.99 -2.89
C ALA A 13 -16.98 12.63 -3.23
N VAL A 14 -16.96 13.52 -4.26
CA VAL A 14 -15.68 14.17 -4.65
C VAL A 14 -15.20 15.17 -3.59
N PRO A 15 -16.02 16.10 -3.08
CA PRO A 15 -15.60 16.95 -1.97
C PRO A 15 -15.17 16.17 -0.72
N ASP A 16 -15.91 15.11 -0.35
CA ASP A 16 -15.61 14.31 0.82
C ASP A 16 -14.25 13.60 0.69
N VAL A 17 -13.96 13.01 -0.47
CA VAL A 17 -12.67 12.34 -0.68
C VAL A 17 -11.51 13.35 -0.80
N LEU A 18 -11.74 14.52 -1.38
CA LEU A 18 -10.71 15.58 -1.40
C LEU A 18 -10.39 16.07 0.02
N ARG A 19 -11.41 16.18 0.88
CA ARG A 19 -11.22 16.49 2.31
C ARG A 19 -10.42 15.39 3.02
N LEU A 20 -10.75 14.13 2.76
CA LEU A 20 -10.02 12.98 3.33
C LEU A 20 -8.52 13.05 3.03
N VAL A 21 -8.16 13.41 1.79
CA VAL A 21 -6.76 13.50 1.33
C VAL A 21 -6.13 14.87 1.52
N GLY A 22 -6.85 15.87 2.08
CA GLY A 22 -6.36 17.22 2.35
C GLY A 22 -6.13 18.09 1.11
N LEU A 23 -6.89 17.88 0.05
CA LEU A 23 -6.76 18.58 -1.23
C LEU A 23 -8.00 19.36 -1.65
N GLU A 24 -8.87 19.74 -0.72
CA GLU A 24 -10.08 20.54 -1.01
C GLU A 24 -9.75 21.85 -1.76
N HIS A 25 -8.68 22.53 -1.32
CA HIS A 25 -8.21 23.80 -1.90
C HIS A 25 -7.56 23.64 -3.29
N LYS A 26 -7.40 22.41 -3.77
CA LYS A 26 -6.80 22.05 -5.06
C LYS A 26 -7.79 21.45 -6.05
N SER A 27 -9.10 21.52 -5.75
CA SER A 27 -10.16 20.91 -6.58
C SER A 27 -10.11 21.29 -8.06
N ASP A 28 -9.71 22.52 -8.36
CA ASP A 28 -9.61 23.07 -9.72
C ASP A 28 -8.19 23.04 -10.30
N SER A 29 -7.24 22.46 -9.56
CA SER A 29 -5.84 22.39 -10.00
C SER A 29 -5.64 21.30 -11.04
N LEU A 30 -4.83 21.63 -12.07
CA LEU A 30 -4.41 20.62 -13.03
C LEU A 30 -3.34 19.69 -12.43
N PRO A 31 -3.28 18.42 -12.84
CA PRO A 31 -2.30 17.46 -12.33
C PRO A 31 -0.85 17.95 -12.38
N ALA A 32 -0.47 18.68 -13.45
CA ALA A 32 0.87 19.22 -13.62
C ALA A 32 1.24 20.33 -12.61
N ALA A 33 0.25 20.93 -11.93
CA ALA A 33 0.44 21.95 -10.91
C ALA A 33 0.56 21.37 -9.49
N LEU A 34 0.47 20.04 -9.35
CA LEU A 34 0.53 19.34 -8.08
C LEU A 34 1.94 18.80 -7.80
N SER A 35 2.38 18.86 -6.54
CA SER A 35 3.60 18.19 -6.10
C SER A 35 3.47 16.67 -6.19
N GLY A 36 4.58 15.93 -6.12
CA GLY A 36 4.57 14.46 -6.14
C GLY A 36 3.68 13.86 -5.03
N GLY A 37 3.77 14.38 -3.81
CA GLY A 37 2.92 13.97 -2.69
C GLY A 37 1.44 14.30 -2.91
N GLU A 38 1.12 15.48 -3.50
CA GLU A 38 -0.26 15.83 -3.86
C GLU A 38 -0.80 14.92 -4.97
N GLN A 39 0.00 14.59 -5.98
CA GLN A 39 -0.39 13.64 -7.04
C GLN A 39 -0.68 12.26 -6.47
N GLN A 40 0.16 11.79 -5.53
CA GLN A 40 -0.07 10.51 -4.84
C GLN A 40 -1.35 10.54 -4.01
N ARG A 41 -1.65 11.63 -3.30
CA ARG A 41 -2.92 11.80 -2.58
C ARG A 41 -4.13 11.80 -3.54
N VAL A 42 -4.01 12.39 -4.73
CA VAL A 42 -5.06 12.28 -5.78
C VAL A 42 -5.23 10.84 -6.25
N ALA A 43 -4.14 10.08 -6.43
CA ALA A 43 -4.22 8.68 -6.82
C ALA A 43 -4.97 7.85 -5.76
N ILE A 44 -4.66 8.06 -4.49
CA ILE A 44 -5.37 7.42 -3.37
C ILE A 44 -6.85 7.85 -3.35
N ALA A 45 -7.15 9.15 -3.50
CA ALA A 45 -8.52 9.66 -3.56
C ALA A 45 -9.35 8.97 -4.65
N ARG A 46 -8.77 8.79 -5.83
CA ARG A 46 -9.41 8.06 -6.95
C ARG A 46 -9.69 6.60 -6.61
N ALA A 47 -8.80 5.96 -5.88
CA ALA A 47 -8.95 4.56 -5.49
C ALA A 47 -10.06 4.38 -4.43
N VAL A 48 -10.17 5.31 -3.47
CA VAL A 48 -11.08 5.16 -2.32
C VAL A 48 -12.45 5.83 -2.48
N VAL A 49 -12.67 6.68 -3.51
CA VAL A 49 -13.93 7.41 -3.72
C VAL A 49 -15.16 6.50 -3.80
N ASN A 50 -14.99 5.26 -4.26
CA ASN A 50 -16.05 4.25 -4.34
C ASN A 50 -16.15 3.38 -3.07
N ARG A 51 -15.42 3.70 -2.02
CA ARG A 51 -15.38 2.96 -0.74
C ARG A 51 -15.10 1.46 -0.94
N PRO A 52 -13.96 1.09 -1.51
CA PRO A 52 -13.62 -0.30 -1.73
C PRO A 52 -13.40 -1.03 -0.40
N GLU A 53 -13.68 -2.32 -0.36
CA GLU A 53 -13.36 -3.18 0.78
C GLU A 53 -11.85 -3.46 0.86
N ILE A 54 -11.17 -3.51 -0.30
CA ILE A 54 -9.72 -3.78 -0.40
C ILE A 54 -9.07 -2.70 -1.27
N LEU A 55 -7.96 -2.15 -0.80
CA LEU A 55 -7.09 -1.23 -1.52
C LEU A 55 -5.72 -1.88 -1.72
N LEU A 56 -5.28 -1.98 -2.97
CA LEU A 56 -3.93 -2.42 -3.32
C LEU A 56 -3.04 -1.19 -3.55
N ALA A 57 -1.91 -1.13 -2.87
CA ALA A 57 -0.93 -0.05 -2.98
C ALA A 57 0.45 -0.65 -3.31
N ASP A 58 0.96 -0.32 -4.49
CA ASP A 58 2.28 -0.73 -4.95
C ASP A 58 3.24 0.45 -4.83
N GLU A 59 4.26 0.31 -3.97
CA GLU A 59 5.26 1.33 -3.65
C GLU A 59 4.67 2.75 -3.45
N PRO A 60 3.69 2.94 -2.54
CA PRO A 60 2.93 4.19 -2.46
C PRO A 60 3.77 5.41 -2.05
N THR A 61 4.99 5.21 -1.61
CA THR A 61 5.93 6.25 -1.15
C THR A 61 7.24 6.29 -1.92
N GLY A 62 7.41 5.43 -2.94
CA GLY A 62 8.71 5.14 -3.57
C GLY A 62 9.43 6.33 -4.23
N ASN A 63 8.71 7.40 -4.58
CA ASN A 63 9.29 8.60 -5.21
C ASN A 63 9.01 9.89 -4.42
N LEU A 64 8.79 9.76 -3.11
CA LEU A 64 8.43 10.89 -2.25
C LEU A 64 9.54 11.21 -1.26
N ASP A 65 9.59 12.47 -0.85
CA ASP A 65 10.42 12.89 0.27
C ASP A 65 9.90 12.28 1.61
N PRO A 66 10.74 12.22 2.65
CA PRO A 66 10.35 11.58 3.92
C PRO A 66 9.12 12.18 4.60
N ALA A 67 8.88 13.50 4.44
CA ALA A 67 7.73 14.16 5.03
C ALA A 67 6.44 13.74 4.29
N SER A 68 6.45 13.83 2.97
CA SER A 68 5.35 13.37 2.10
C SER A 68 5.07 11.87 2.28
N SER A 69 6.11 11.04 2.40
CA SER A 69 5.97 9.60 2.68
C SER A 69 5.23 9.35 3.98
N THR A 70 5.57 10.10 5.03
CA THR A 70 4.89 10.02 6.32
C THR A 70 3.41 10.39 6.22
N GLU A 71 3.08 11.46 5.49
CA GLU A 71 1.70 11.88 5.26
C GLU A 71 0.89 10.81 4.51
N ILE A 72 1.47 10.18 3.48
CA ILE A 72 0.82 9.09 2.74
C ILE A 72 0.56 7.90 3.65
N MET A 73 1.53 7.49 4.47
CA MET A 73 1.34 6.37 5.39
C MET A 73 0.26 6.65 6.44
N ASN A 74 0.22 7.85 7.00
CA ASN A 74 -0.83 8.27 7.93
C ASN A 74 -2.21 8.31 7.26
N LEU A 75 -2.28 8.70 5.98
CA LEU A 75 -3.51 8.67 5.21
C LEU A 75 -4.01 7.24 4.99
N LEU A 76 -3.13 6.32 4.58
CA LEU A 76 -3.47 4.91 4.40
C LEU A 76 -3.94 4.29 5.73
N GLU A 77 -3.29 4.61 6.85
CA GLU A 77 -3.73 4.12 8.15
C GLU A 77 -5.14 4.61 8.51
N ARG A 78 -5.48 5.88 8.28
CA ARG A 78 -6.83 6.41 8.48
C ARG A 78 -7.87 5.70 7.62
N ILE A 79 -7.53 5.38 6.35
CA ILE A 79 -8.40 4.64 5.44
C ILE A 79 -8.61 3.21 5.95
N ASN A 80 -7.57 2.57 6.47
CA ASN A 80 -7.66 1.25 7.07
C ASN A 80 -8.55 1.26 8.33
N LEU A 81 -8.37 2.23 9.23
CA LEU A 81 -9.22 2.40 10.42
C LEU A 81 -10.69 2.66 10.09
N ALA A 82 -10.98 3.23 8.91
CA ALA A 82 -12.34 3.40 8.41
C ALA A 82 -12.95 2.12 7.81
N GLY A 83 -12.22 0.98 7.83
CA GLY A 83 -12.73 -0.33 7.46
C GLY A 83 -12.23 -0.88 6.11
N THR A 84 -11.44 -0.14 5.35
CA THR A 84 -10.84 -0.66 4.11
C THR A 84 -9.63 -1.53 4.44
N THR A 85 -9.58 -2.75 3.95
CA THR A 85 -8.38 -3.59 4.02
C THR A 85 -7.32 -3.06 3.06
N ILE A 86 -6.09 -2.84 3.55
CA ILE A 86 -4.99 -2.37 2.70
C ILE A 86 -3.96 -3.48 2.53
N VAL A 87 -3.65 -3.79 1.28
CA VAL A 87 -2.52 -4.66 0.92
C VAL A 87 -1.48 -3.78 0.22
N MET A 88 -0.33 -3.64 0.85
CA MET A 88 0.75 -2.78 0.36
C MET A 88 1.98 -3.61 0.00
N ALA A 89 2.49 -3.42 -1.21
CA ALA A 89 3.82 -3.88 -1.59
C ALA A 89 4.82 -2.75 -1.36
N THR A 90 5.91 -3.04 -0.65
CA THR A 90 7.02 -2.09 -0.45
C THR A 90 8.32 -2.83 -0.14
N HIS A 91 9.44 -2.22 -0.51
CA HIS A 91 10.78 -2.65 -0.11
C HIS A 91 11.38 -1.75 1.00
N ASP A 92 10.63 -0.74 1.46
CA ASP A 92 11.09 0.17 2.53
C ASP A 92 10.91 -0.47 3.91
N ARG A 93 12.04 -0.94 4.44
CA ARG A 93 12.12 -1.56 5.78
C ARG A 93 11.66 -0.64 6.90
N ASN A 94 11.90 0.68 6.77
CA ASN A 94 11.50 1.64 7.81
C ASN A 94 9.98 1.76 7.90
N ILE A 95 9.29 1.67 6.76
CA ILE A 95 7.82 1.64 6.72
C ILE A 95 7.31 0.39 7.42
N VAL A 96 7.83 -0.79 7.06
CA VAL A 96 7.45 -2.07 7.68
C VAL A 96 7.65 -2.02 9.19
N ASP A 97 8.84 -1.58 9.65
CA ASP A 97 9.19 -1.49 11.06
C ASP A 97 8.31 -0.51 11.83
N ARG A 98 7.91 0.59 11.20
CA ARG A 98 7.05 1.60 11.83
C ARG A 98 5.60 1.17 11.92
N MET A 99 5.08 0.54 10.88
CA MET A 99 3.66 0.20 10.79
C MET A 99 3.26 -0.98 11.68
N GLN A 100 4.16 -1.90 11.99
CA GLN A 100 3.93 -3.06 12.85
C GLN A 100 2.65 -3.85 12.46
N LYS A 101 2.46 -4.08 11.18
CA LYS A 101 1.34 -4.83 10.61
C LYS A 101 1.80 -6.23 10.18
N ARG A 102 0.87 -7.08 9.76
CA ARG A 102 1.19 -8.36 9.14
C ARG A 102 2.11 -8.18 7.94
N VAL A 103 3.17 -8.97 7.88
CA VAL A 103 4.15 -8.95 6.79
C VAL A 103 4.19 -10.31 6.13
N VAL A 104 3.98 -10.31 4.82
CA VAL A 104 4.18 -11.49 3.96
C VAL A 104 5.41 -11.20 3.09
N GLU A 105 6.49 -11.93 3.31
CA GLU A 105 7.72 -11.79 2.54
C GLU A 105 7.73 -12.78 1.38
N ILE A 106 8.03 -12.27 0.19
CA ILE A 106 8.09 -13.06 -1.04
C ILE A 106 9.51 -13.02 -1.59
N SER A 107 10.07 -14.18 -1.86
CA SER A 107 11.37 -14.34 -2.51
C SER A 107 11.27 -15.37 -3.63
N ASN A 108 11.79 -15.04 -4.82
CA ASN A 108 11.75 -15.91 -6.01
C ASN A 108 10.35 -16.49 -6.34
N GLY A 109 9.29 -15.72 -6.05
CA GLY A 109 7.90 -16.13 -6.31
C GLY A 109 7.27 -17.03 -5.23
N GLU A 110 7.98 -17.29 -4.13
CA GLU A 110 7.52 -18.11 -3.01
C GLU A 110 7.36 -17.27 -1.75
N ILE A 111 6.37 -17.60 -0.91
CA ILE A 111 6.22 -16.99 0.40
C ILE A 111 7.26 -17.63 1.33
N VAL A 112 8.24 -16.83 1.76
CA VAL A 112 9.30 -17.27 2.67
C VAL A 112 8.99 -16.93 4.13
N ARG A 113 8.06 -15.99 4.36
CA ARG A 113 7.62 -15.60 5.70
C ARG A 113 6.19 -15.05 5.66
N ASP A 114 5.43 -15.34 6.73
CA ASP A 114 4.14 -14.74 7.03
C ASP A 114 4.06 -14.52 8.54
N ALA A 115 4.04 -13.25 8.99
CA ALA A 115 4.05 -12.89 10.39
C ALA A 115 3.00 -11.80 10.68
N GLU A 116 2.16 -12.01 11.69
CA GLU A 116 1.05 -11.10 12.03
C GLU A 116 1.49 -9.72 12.49
N THR A 117 2.62 -9.66 13.20
CA THR A 117 3.31 -8.42 13.58
C THR A 117 4.80 -8.65 13.42
N ALA A 118 5.41 -8.05 12.42
CA ALA A 118 6.82 -8.26 12.16
C ALA A 118 7.54 -6.94 11.92
N SER A 119 8.70 -6.82 12.56
CA SER A 119 9.73 -5.85 12.28
C SER A 119 10.80 -6.51 11.39
N TYR A 120 11.37 -5.76 10.47
CA TYR A 120 12.53 -6.23 9.68
C TYR A 120 13.75 -6.54 10.57
N LYS A 121 13.82 -5.97 11.78
CA LYS A 121 14.90 -6.24 12.76
C LYS A 121 14.90 -7.68 13.26
N GLU A 122 13.78 -8.38 13.14
CA GLU A 122 13.63 -9.79 13.53
C GLU A 122 13.92 -10.77 12.38
N LEU A 123 14.27 -10.26 11.19
CA LEU A 123 14.68 -11.09 10.07
C LEU A 123 16.07 -11.67 10.32
N PRO A 124 16.28 -13.00 10.14
CA PRO A 124 17.62 -13.55 10.05
C PRO A 124 18.37 -12.85 8.93
N SER A 125 19.62 -12.47 9.16
CA SER A 125 20.46 -11.71 8.24
C SER A 125 20.86 -12.48 6.97
N GLU A 126 20.48 -13.75 6.85
CA GLU A 126 20.75 -14.58 5.69
C GLU A 126 19.46 -15.28 5.22
N PRO A 127 19.24 -15.37 3.91
CA PRO A 127 18.18 -16.23 3.40
C PRO A 127 18.51 -17.66 3.79
N MET A 128 17.63 -18.28 4.58
CA MET A 128 17.76 -19.70 4.90
C MET A 128 17.52 -20.46 3.60
N LEU A 129 18.62 -20.87 2.95
CA LEU A 129 18.58 -21.76 1.81
C LEU A 129 18.12 -23.13 2.32
N ILE A 130 16.83 -23.38 2.28
CA ILE A 130 16.31 -24.73 2.49
C ILE A 130 16.66 -25.49 1.20
N ILE A 131 17.83 -26.12 1.20
CA ILE A 131 18.17 -27.12 0.18
C ILE A 131 17.33 -28.35 0.58
N PRO A 132 16.34 -28.77 -0.20
CA PRO A 132 15.68 -30.03 0.07
C PRO A 132 16.73 -31.13 -0.05
N GLU A 133 16.82 -31.99 0.96
CA GLU A 133 17.69 -33.15 0.88
C GLU A 133 17.36 -33.94 -0.40
N PRO A 134 18.39 -34.40 -1.16
CA PRO A 134 18.15 -35.20 -2.35
C PRO A 134 17.37 -36.44 -1.93
N LYS A 135 16.15 -36.57 -2.43
CA LYS A 135 15.39 -37.83 -2.30
C LYS A 135 16.21 -38.89 -2.99
N ASP A 136 16.66 -39.90 -2.25
CA ASP A 136 17.33 -41.08 -2.78
C ASP A 136 16.46 -41.64 -3.90
N PHE A 137 16.98 -41.54 -5.14
CA PHE A 137 16.42 -42.26 -6.25
C PHE A 137 16.76 -43.74 -6.01
N GLU A 138 15.80 -44.49 -5.42
CA GLU A 138 15.87 -45.93 -5.45
C GLU A 138 15.84 -46.37 -6.93
N GLU A 139 16.99 -46.78 -7.45
CA GLU A 139 17.08 -47.56 -8.70
C GLU A 139 16.30 -48.85 -8.45
N LYS A 140 15.13 -48.97 -9.05
CA LYS A 140 14.46 -50.28 -9.15
C LYS A 140 15.18 -51.17 -10.17
N PRO A 141 15.39 -52.46 -9.84
CA PRO A 141 16.08 -53.43 -10.67
C PRO A 141 15.32 -53.74 -11.97
#